data_505558ce1477e3ac962b827a7730487b
#
_entry.id   505558ce1477e3ac962b827a7730487b
#
_cell.length_a   1.000
_cell.length_b   1.000
_cell.length_c   1.000
_cell.angle_alpha   90.00
_cell.angle_beta   90.00
_cell.angle_gamma   90.00
#
_symmetry.space_group_name_H-M   'P 1'
#
loop_
_entity.id
_entity.type
_entity.pdbx_description
1 polymer ?
#
loop_
_entity_poly.entity_id
_entity_poly.type
_entity_poly.pdbx_seq_one_letter_code
_entity_poly.pdbx_strand_id
1 'polypeptide(L)'
;MDSYKQLLQQAKNSEKGEAPSTNVIKKAIASSKWKLIVTTLTIALLIVPTCYMLTFLYYAFGTKSTTLMDVTSQTLYVTEPNTTLEELEFDMEFSLFSMGLSFEQYKQIGDEVYPVKHYDTRFMLNNLVGKKITSKLEKLYPKYPTETNQWLVHPNNRGEFNTIEEQRKLKGLPNETVVEAYLSFNDLYTVDQVVQHMPNVDVTWAAIYTGVEDTMLSANGNVVSPIGYPVQPDQTNWSPFKGATSHEQTFLSILNFLVDYEETATAVSAHKNLDLKERIHYLKQHDMKTYGVVVTGPKAEVEQLQSLTMIKHMKLGEVKLWNWVR
;
A
#
# COMPACT_ATOMS: atom_id res chain seq x y z
N MET A 1 -12.71 38.74 40.46
CA MET A 1 -14.06 39.18 40.84
C MET A 1 -14.03 40.44 41.71
N ASP A 2 -13.00 40.63 42.50
CA ASP A 2 -12.90 41.81 43.43
C ASP A 2 -12.55 43.14 42.73
N SER A 3 -11.79 43.11 41.67
CA SER A 3 -11.40 44.31 40.91
C SER A 3 -12.58 45.02 40.23
N TYR A 4 -13.58 44.26 39.77
CA TYR A 4 -14.80 44.81 39.16
C TYR A 4 -15.73 45.45 40.19
N LYS A 5 -15.85 44.82 41.40
CA LYS A 5 -16.61 45.39 42.54
C LYS A 5 -15.95 46.66 43.07
N GLN A 6 -14.62 46.74 43.09
CA GLN A 6 -13.91 47.97 43.49
C GLN A 6 -14.12 49.11 42.47
N LEU A 7 -14.15 48.83 41.17
CA LEU A 7 -14.44 49.82 40.14
C LEU A 7 -15.90 50.29 40.18
N LEU A 8 -16.86 49.39 40.46
CA LEU A 8 -18.26 49.76 40.66
C LEU A 8 -18.49 50.60 41.95
N GLN A 9 -17.75 50.29 43.02
CA GLN A 9 -17.80 51.10 44.25
C GLN A 9 -17.15 52.46 44.04
N GLN A 10 -16.04 52.57 43.33
CA GLN A 10 -15.45 53.86 42.95
C GLN A 10 -16.36 54.65 42.03
N ALA A 11 -17.06 54.02 41.08
CA ALA A 11 -18.04 54.69 40.21
C ALA A 11 -19.25 55.18 41.00
N LYS A 12 -19.74 54.42 41.99
CA LYS A 12 -20.83 54.84 42.87
C LYS A 12 -20.45 55.96 43.86
N ASN A 13 -19.20 56.03 44.28
CA ASN A 13 -18.72 57.10 45.17
C ASN A 13 -18.38 58.39 44.40
N SER A 14 -18.32 58.38 43.06
CA SER A 14 -18.11 59.54 42.20
C SER A 14 -19.41 60.23 41.73
N GLU A 15 -20.58 59.89 42.30
CA GLU A 15 -21.88 60.51 42.03
C GLU A 15 -21.99 61.99 42.52
N LYS A 16 -20.85 62.61 42.91
CA LYS A 16 -20.79 64.04 43.02
C LYS A 16 -19.85 64.60 41.96
N GLY A 17 -20.37 64.77 40.75
CA GLY A 17 -20.07 65.95 39.91
C GLY A 17 -18.82 65.94 39.07
N GLU A 18 -18.15 64.87 38.71
CA GLU A 18 -17.19 64.86 37.59
C GLU A 18 -17.34 63.65 36.74
N ALA A 19 -17.60 63.85 35.46
CA ALA A 19 -17.58 62.77 34.47
C ALA A 19 -16.21 62.04 34.50
N PRO A 20 -16.16 60.69 34.54
CA PRO A 20 -14.90 59.94 34.59
C PRO A 20 -14.03 60.40 33.44
N SER A 21 -12.82 60.90 33.73
CA SER A 21 -11.94 61.45 32.74
C SER A 21 -11.78 60.45 31.56
N THR A 22 -11.94 60.92 30.34
CA THR A 22 -11.82 60.15 29.09
C THR A 22 -10.56 59.28 29.06
N ASN A 23 -9.55 59.62 29.83
CA ASN A 23 -8.30 58.86 29.97
C ASN A 23 -8.44 57.59 30.80
N VAL A 24 -9.31 57.54 31.81
CA VAL A 24 -9.57 56.33 32.62
C VAL A 24 -10.34 55.28 31.77
N ILE A 25 -11.33 55.77 31.02
CA ILE A 25 -12.11 54.91 30.12
C ILE A 25 -11.20 54.36 28.99
N LYS A 26 -10.35 55.18 28.40
CA LYS A 26 -9.40 54.73 27.36
C LYS A 26 -8.40 53.71 27.91
N LYS A 27 -7.86 53.89 29.13
CA LYS A 27 -6.97 52.91 29.78
C LYS A 27 -7.69 51.60 30.10
N ALA A 28 -8.95 51.63 30.59
CA ALA A 28 -9.74 50.44 30.86
C ALA A 28 -10.03 49.65 29.58
N ILE A 29 -10.39 50.32 28.48
CA ILE A 29 -10.61 49.69 27.17
C ILE A 29 -9.31 49.07 26.63
N ALA A 30 -8.18 49.80 26.72
CA ALA A 30 -6.89 49.31 26.27
C ALA A 30 -6.43 48.07 27.08
N SER A 31 -6.60 48.10 28.40
CA SER A 31 -6.30 46.98 29.28
C SER A 31 -7.19 45.76 29.01
N SER A 32 -8.47 45.98 28.75
CA SER A 32 -9.40 44.88 28.39
C SER A 32 -9.05 44.27 27.04
N LYS A 33 -8.74 45.10 26.03
CA LYS A 33 -8.28 44.60 24.73
C LYS A 33 -6.98 43.81 24.85
N TRP A 34 -6.00 44.30 25.64
CA TRP A 34 -4.75 43.60 25.84
C TRP A 34 -4.95 42.26 26.54
N LYS A 35 -5.79 42.19 27.59
CA LYS A 35 -6.14 40.95 28.26
C LYS A 35 -6.80 39.95 27.31
N LEU A 36 -7.74 40.42 26.45
CA LEU A 36 -8.38 39.57 25.44
C LEU A 36 -7.36 38.99 24.46
N ILE A 37 -6.46 39.83 23.95
CA ILE A 37 -5.39 39.44 23.02
C ILE A 37 -4.49 38.37 23.68
N VAL A 38 -4.01 38.61 24.90
CA VAL A 38 -3.15 37.70 25.63
C VAL A 38 -3.88 36.36 25.90
N THR A 39 -5.14 36.41 26.36
CA THR A 39 -5.94 35.22 26.61
C THR A 39 -6.16 34.41 25.33
N THR A 40 -6.51 35.07 24.21
CA THR A 40 -6.70 34.40 22.92
C THR A 40 -5.40 33.78 22.44
N LEU A 41 -4.28 34.47 22.58
CA LEU A 41 -2.96 33.96 22.21
C LEU A 41 -2.54 32.78 23.05
N THR A 42 -2.81 32.80 24.37
CA THR A 42 -2.54 31.69 25.28
C THR A 42 -3.38 30.49 24.96
N ILE A 43 -4.68 30.68 24.65
CA ILE A 43 -5.56 29.58 24.22
C ILE A 43 -5.05 28.97 22.90
N ALA A 44 -4.72 29.80 21.91
CA ALA A 44 -4.19 29.35 20.64
C ALA A 44 -2.87 28.57 20.81
N LEU A 45 -1.98 29.03 21.70
CA LEU A 45 -0.72 28.37 22.00
C LEU A 45 -0.92 27.00 22.65
N LEU A 46 -1.99 26.81 23.44
CA LEU A 46 -2.29 25.54 24.11
C LEU A 46 -3.06 24.57 23.23
N ILE A 47 -3.90 25.04 22.31
CA ILE A 47 -4.70 24.18 21.42
C ILE A 47 -3.81 23.29 20.54
N VAL A 48 -2.78 23.83 19.91
CA VAL A 48 -1.91 23.10 18.97
C VAL A 48 -1.22 21.89 19.67
N PRO A 49 -0.47 22.06 20.77
CA PRO A 49 0.16 20.93 21.47
C PRO A 49 -0.88 19.95 22.03
N THR A 50 -2.05 20.44 22.49
CA THR A 50 -3.12 19.55 22.96
C THR A 50 -3.65 18.67 21.82
N CYS A 51 -3.94 19.23 20.66
CA CYS A 51 -4.38 18.47 19.49
C CYS A 51 -3.29 17.49 19.02
N TYR A 52 -2.02 17.89 19.06
CA TYR A 52 -0.91 17.01 18.72
C TYR A 52 -0.83 15.83 19.70
N MET A 53 -0.93 16.09 20.99
CA MET A 53 -0.95 15.05 22.02
C MET A 53 -2.14 14.10 21.86
N LEU A 54 -3.33 14.61 21.55
CA LEU A 54 -4.50 13.77 21.27
C LEU A 54 -4.32 12.90 20.04
N THR A 55 -3.69 13.44 18.98
CA THR A 55 -3.34 12.67 17.78
C THR A 55 -2.38 11.53 18.12
N PHE A 56 -1.32 11.84 18.86
CA PHE A 56 -0.36 10.83 19.30
C PHE A 56 -1.03 9.73 20.13
N LEU A 57 -1.86 10.11 21.11
CA LEU A 57 -2.61 9.15 21.92
C LEU A 57 -3.54 8.27 21.08
N TYR A 58 -4.23 8.84 20.10
CA TYR A 58 -5.13 8.11 19.20
C TYR A 58 -4.40 7.00 18.43
N TYR A 59 -3.26 7.32 17.84
CA TYR A 59 -2.50 6.36 17.05
C TYR A 59 -1.64 5.41 17.91
N ALA A 60 -0.98 5.91 18.96
CA ALA A 60 -0.04 5.13 19.74
C ALA A 60 -0.72 4.17 20.75
N PHE A 61 -1.80 4.61 21.40
CA PHE A 61 -2.46 3.81 22.45
C PHE A 61 -3.63 2.95 21.96
N GLY A 62 -4.16 3.20 20.79
CA GLY A 62 -5.34 2.49 20.24
C GLY A 62 -5.02 1.33 19.30
N THR A 63 -3.77 0.84 19.22
CA THR A 63 -3.33 -0.14 18.18
C THR A 63 -3.58 0.33 16.74
N LYS A 64 -4.01 1.58 16.54
CA LYS A 64 -4.39 2.11 15.24
C LYS A 64 -3.22 2.20 14.27
N SER A 65 -2.04 2.61 14.75
CA SER A 65 -0.83 2.63 13.92
C SER A 65 -0.47 1.23 13.43
N THR A 66 -0.44 0.24 14.33
CA THR A 66 -0.17 -1.16 13.97
C THR A 66 -1.19 -1.69 12.97
N THR A 67 -2.49 -1.44 13.21
CA THR A 67 -3.54 -1.87 12.27
C THR A 67 -3.36 -1.25 10.87
N LEU A 68 -3.03 0.05 10.79
CA LEU A 68 -2.81 0.72 9.49
C LEU A 68 -1.54 0.20 8.80
N MET A 69 -0.51 -0.13 9.56
CA MET A 69 0.69 -0.81 9.03
C MET A 69 0.34 -2.19 8.51
N ASP A 70 -0.41 -2.99 9.29
CA ASP A 70 -0.86 -4.33 8.88
C ASP A 70 -1.75 -4.26 7.63
N VAL A 71 -2.71 -3.34 7.57
CA VAL A 71 -3.54 -3.13 6.37
C VAL A 71 -2.66 -2.77 5.18
N THR A 72 -1.66 -1.89 5.38
CA THR A 72 -0.77 -1.45 4.30
C THR A 72 0.11 -2.60 3.80
N SER A 73 0.81 -3.28 4.70
CA SER A 73 1.72 -4.37 4.34
C SER A 73 0.96 -5.54 3.71
N GLN A 74 -0.10 -6.03 4.35
CA GLN A 74 -0.90 -7.15 3.86
C GLN A 74 -1.55 -6.84 2.51
N THR A 75 -2.02 -5.60 2.30
CA THR A 75 -2.54 -5.18 1.00
C THR A 75 -1.48 -5.31 -0.09
N LEU A 76 -0.27 -4.81 0.16
CA LEU A 76 0.81 -4.87 -0.84
C LEU A 76 1.24 -6.30 -1.14
N TYR A 77 1.37 -7.16 -0.12
CA TYR A 77 1.73 -8.57 -0.33
C TYR A 77 0.72 -9.33 -1.20
N VAL A 78 -0.57 -9.01 -1.09
CA VAL A 78 -1.60 -9.72 -1.88
C VAL A 78 -1.95 -9.05 -3.20
N THR A 79 -1.60 -7.78 -3.41
CA THR A 79 -1.95 -7.05 -4.63
C THR A 79 -0.78 -6.69 -5.53
N GLU A 80 0.44 -6.66 -4.99
CA GLU A 80 1.66 -6.31 -5.75
C GLU A 80 2.51 -7.57 -5.93
N PRO A 81 2.61 -8.12 -7.15
CA PRO A 81 3.38 -9.34 -7.42
C PRO A 81 4.85 -9.21 -7.03
N ASN A 82 5.40 -10.31 -6.46
CA ASN A 82 6.81 -10.39 -6.08
C ASN A 82 7.25 -9.28 -5.11
N THR A 83 6.40 -8.96 -4.14
CA THR A 83 6.65 -7.91 -3.15
C THR A 83 7.25 -8.48 -1.87
N THR A 84 8.26 -7.80 -1.36
CA THR A 84 8.83 -7.98 -0.03
C THR A 84 8.98 -6.61 0.65
N LEU A 85 8.69 -6.52 1.95
CA LEU A 85 8.75 -5.30 2.75
C LEU A 85 9.66 -5.51 3.95
N GLU A 86 10.60 -4.59 4.20
CA GLU A 86 11.48 -4.62 5.37
C GLU A 86 10.89 -3.82 6.53
N GLU A 87 10.80 -4.45 7.71
CA GLU A 87 10.28 -3.83 8.93
C GLU A 87 11.06 -2.59 9.36
N LEU A 88 12.37 -2.68 9.34
CA LEU A 88 13.26 -1.61 9.83
C LEU A 88 13.20 -0.32 9.00
N GLU A 89 12.57 -0.39 7.83
CA GLU A 89 12.44 0.74 6.91
C GLU A 89 11.06 1.40 6.96
N PHE A 90 10.18 0.93 7.86
CA PHE A 90 8.92 1.61 8.12
C PHE A 90 9.15 2.80 9.05
N ASP A 91 9.13 4.00 8.51
CA ASP A 91 9.20 5.24 9.27
C ASP A 91 7.79 5.79 9.52
N MET A 92 7.48 6.07 10.78
CA MET A 92 6.19 6.61 11.20
C MET A 92 6.34 8.03 11.72
N GLU A 93 5.62 8.94 11.12
CA GLU A 93 5.54 10.33 11.51
C GLU A 93 4.14 10.68 11.99
N PHE A 94 4.02 11.22 13.21
CA PHE A 94 2.76 11.76 13.71
C PHE A 94 2.71 13.28 13.47
N SER A 95 1.71 13.72 12.73
CA SER A 95 1.42 15.12 12.48
C SER A 95 0.03 15.47 13.02
N LEU A 96 -0.37 16.73 12.97
CA LEU A 96 -1.67 17.15 13.48
C LEU A 96 -2.80 16.38 12.76
N PHE A 97 -3.58 15.60 13.52
CA PHE A 97 -4.68 14.73 13.07
C PHE A 97 -4.30 13.64 12.06
N SER A 98 -3.03 13.39 11.81
CA SER A 98 -2.60 12.43 10.80
C SER A 98 -1.38 11.62 11.22
N MET A 99 -1.24 10.44 10.62
CA MET A 99 -0.07 9.58 10.68
C MET A 99 0.51 9.44 9.27
N GLY A 100 1.79 9.73 9.11
CA GLY A 100 2.59 9.38 7.93
C GLY A 100 3.20 8.00 8.09
N LEU A 101 3.27 7.24 7.01
CA LEU A 101 3.97 5.97 6.94
C LEU A 101 4.79 5.95 5.66
N SER A 102 6.12 5.86 5.83
CA SER A 102 7.09 5.82 4.74
C SER A 102 7.84 4.49 4.78
N PHE A 103 8.03 3.84 3.62
CA PHE A 103 8.68 2.54 3.52
C PHE A 103 9.13 2.23 2.10
N GLU A 104 10.04 1.25 1.99
CA GLU A 104 10.54 0.72 0.74
C GLU A 104 9.84 -0.60 0.37
N GLN A 105 9.57 -0.77 -0.92
CA GLN A 105 9.14 -2.04 -1.49
C GLN A 105 10.29 -2.66 -2.25
N TYR A 106 10.51 -3.94 -2.02
CA TYR A 106 11.54 -4.75 -2.65
C TYR A 106 10.92 -5.82 -3.55
N LYS A 107 11.71 -6.29 -4.51
CA LYS A 107 11.43 -7.47 -5.35
C LYS A 107 12.63 -8.40 -5.38
N GLN A 108 12.38 -9.69 -5.38
CA GLN A 108 13.40 -10.69 -5.65
C GLN A 108 13.62 -10.83 -7.16
N ILE A 109 14.88 -10.67 -7.62
CA ILE A 109 15.29 -10.85 -9.01
C ILE A 109 16.56 -11.68 -9.02
N GLY A 110 16.46 -12.96 -9.38
CA GLY A 110 17.50 -13.94 -9.09
C GLY A 110 17.53 -14.25 -7.60
N ASP A 111 18.72 -14.39 -7.03
CA ASP A 111 18.92 -14.67 -5.59
C ASP A 111 19.01 -13.39 -4.74
N GLU A 112 18.89 -12.22 -5.33
CA GLU A 112 19.00 -10.94 -4.64
C GLU A 112 17.67 -10.17 -4.61
N VAL A 113 17.53 -9.32 -3.59
CA VAL A 113 16.36 -8.48 -3.36
C VAL A 113 16.72 -7.02 -3.63
N TYR A 114 15.93 -6.34 -4.47
CA TYR A 114 16.20 -4.98 -4.94
C TYR A 114 15.08 -4.02 -4.53
N PRO A 115 15.42 -2.81 -4.04
CA PRO A 115 14.42 -1.78 -3.79
C PRO A 115 13.86 -1.26 -5.11
N VAL A 116 12.54 -1.33 -5.26
CA VAL A 116 11.85 -0.98 -6.51
C VAL A 116 10.97 0.24 -6.40
N LYS A 117 10.34 0.46 -5.24
CA LYS A 117 9.48 1.61 -4.99
C LYS A 117 9.69 2.13 -3.58
N HIS A 118 9.53 3.43 -3.42
CA HIS A 118 9.40 4.10 -2.13
C HIS A 118 7.98 4.66 -2.01
N TYR A 119 7.35 4.38 -0.88
CA TYR A 119 6.00 4.81 -0.54
C TYR A 119 6.03 5.86 0.56
N ASP A 120 5.39 7.00 0.32
CA ASP A 120 5.02 7.97 1.34
C ASP A 120 3.49 8.00 1.40
N THR A 121 2.93 7.56 2.50
CA THR A 121 1.49 7.54 2.71
C THR A 121 1.10 8.38 3.91
N ARG A 122 -0.09 8.97 3.87
CA ARG A 122 -0.62 9.76 4.98
C ARG A 122 -2.06 9.35 5.28
N PHE A 123 -2.29 8.98 6.52
CA PHE A 123 -3.59 8.59 7.02
C PHE A 123 -4.16 9.69 7.92
N MET A 124 -5.45 9.97 7.77
CA MET A 124 -6.23 10.77 8.70
C MET A 124 -7.33 9.86 9.28
N LEU A 125 -7.25 9.58 10.57
CA LEU A 125 -7.99 8.50 11.20
C LEU A 125 -7.66 7.15 10.51
N ASN A 126 -8.62 6.49 9.88
CA ASN A 126 -8.41 5.24 9.14
C ASN A 126 -8.32 5.44 7.62
N ASN A 127 -8.48 6.67 7.12
CA ASN A 127 -8.56 6.94 5.69
C ASN A 127 -7.21 7.39 5.14
N LEU A 128 -6.81 6.83 4.01
CA LEU A 128 -5.64 7.28 3.26
C LEU A 128 -5.98 8.61 2.57
N VAL A 129 -5.35 9.71 3.02
CA VAL A 129 -5.57 11.05 2.48
C VAL A 129 -4.44 11.53 1.56
N GLY A 130 -3.33 10.84 1.56
CA GLY A 130 -2.19 11.13 0.69
C GLY A 130 -1.38 9.89 0.39
N LYS A 131 -0.99 9.70 -0.87
CA LYS A 131 -0.10 8.63 -1.32
C LYS A 131 0.83 9.17 -2.40
N LYS A 132 2.12 9.03 -2.18
CA LYS A 132 3.15 9.29 -3.18
C LYS A 132 4.00 8.04 -3.33
N ILE A 133 4.15 7.59 -4.57
CA ILE A 133 4.97 6.42 -4.92
C ILE A 133 6.10 6.93 -5.81
N THR A 134 7.33 6.70 -5.39
CA THR A 134 8.52 7.02 -6.17
C THR A 134 9.15 5.72 -6.64
N SER A 135 9.16 5.48 -7.96
CA SER A 135 9.86 4.32 -8.53
C SER A 135 11.37 4.55 -8.49
N LYS A 136 12.10 3.55 -8.02
CA LYS A 136 13.57 3.49 -8.10
C LYS A 136 14.07 2.85 -9.39
N LEU A 137 13.16 2.21 -10.13
CA LEU A 137 13.45 1.64 -11.43
C LEU A 137 13.31 2.69 -12.52
N GLU A 138 14.11 2.58 -13.58
CA GLU A 138 13.92 3.38 -14.78
C GLU A 138 12.51 3.11 -15.34
N LYS A 139 11.72 4.18 -15.49
CA LYS A 139 10.39 4.06 -16.09
C LYS A 139 10.56 3.78 -17.57
N LEU A 140 10.41 2.54 -17.96
CA LEU A 140 10.03 2.21 -19.33
C LEU A 140 8.57 2.67 -19.47
N TYR A 141 8.38 3.86 -20.05
CA TYR A 141 7.02 4.31 -20.41
C TYR A 141 6.42 3.30 -21.38
N PRO A 142 5.17 2.85 -21.16
CA PRO A 142 4.50 2.06 -22.17
C PRO A 142 4.51 2.83 -23.47
N LYS A 143 4.93 2.17 -24.54
CA LYS A 143 5.04 2.75 -25.89
C LYS A 143 3.69 3.25 -26.40
N TYR A 144 2.61 2.67 -25.86
CA TYR A 144 1.23 3.01 -26.19
C TYR A 144 0.41 3.20 -24.90
N PRO A 145 -0.43 4.24 -24.80
CA PRO A 145 -1.27 4.51 -23.63
C PRO A 145 -2.28 3.40 -23.30
N THR A 146 -2.54 2.50 -24.26
CA THR A 146 -3.44 1.35 -24.15
C THR A 146 -2.78 0.09 -23.61
N GLU A 147 -1.46 0.07 -23.45
CA GLU A 147 -0.79 -1.02 -22.72
C GLU A 147 -1.22 -0.94 -21.26
N THR A 148 -2.19 -1.78 -20.92
CA THR A 148 -2.61 -1.96 -19.53
C THR A 148 -1.48 -2.60 -18.74
N ASN A 149 -1.27 -2.19 -17.50
CA ASN A 149 -0.31 -2.81 -16.57
C ASN A 149 -0.74 -4.23 -16.15
N GLN A 150 -1.59 -4.89 -16.92
CA GLN A 150 -2.01 -6.26 -16.68
C GLN A 150 -0.97 -7.22 -17.24
N TRP A 151 -0.15 -7.69 -16.33
CA TRP A 151 0.95 -8.59 -16.65
C TRP A 151 0.56 -10.05 -16.48
N LEU A 152 -0.51 -10.32 -15.74
CA LEU A 152 -1.10 -11.65 -15.54
C LEU A 152 -2.57 -11.64 -15.95
N VAL A 153 -2.97 -12.62 -16.76
CA VAL A 153 -4.32 -12.69 -17.33
C VAL A 153 -4.91 -14.07 -17.21
N HIS A 154 -6.21 -14.12 -16.94
CA HIS A 154 -6.99 -15.34 -16.87
C HIS A 154 -7.03 -16.08 -18.25
N PRO A 155 -7.08 -17.43 -18.28
CA PRO A 155 -7.14 -18.21 -19.52
C PRO A 155 -8.23 -17.79 -20.50
N ASN A 156 -9.40 -17.40 -20.00
CA ASN A 156 -10.54 -16.98 -20.83
C ASN A 156 -10.38 -15.60 -21.43
N ASN A 157 -9.38 -14.81 -20.98
CA ASN A 157 -9.15 -13.51 -21.53
C ASN A 157 -8.57 -13.61 -22.96
N ARG A 158 -9.22 -12.90 -23.90
CA ARG A 158 -8.81 -12.81 -25.29
C ARG A 158 -7.92 -11.61 -25.58
N GLY A 159 -7.39 -10.93 -24.54
CA GLY A 159 -6.49 -9.79 -24.70
C GLY A 159 -5.28 -10.14 -25.58
N GLU A 160 -4.95 -9.24 -26.49
CA GLU A 160 -3.79 -9.39 -27.37
C GLU A 160 -2.52 -9.10 -26.57
N PHE A 161 -1.73 -10.14 -26.33
CA PHE A 161 -0.36 -10.01 -25.83
C PHE A 161 0.60 -10.10 -27.01
N ASN A 162 1.54 -9.17 -27.09
CA ASN A 162 2.59 -9.24 -28.10
C ASN A 162 3.69 -10.23 -27.70
N THR A 163 3.33 -11.52 -27.70
CA THR A 163 4.23 -12.62 -27.34
C THR A 163 5.52 -12.59 -28.17
N ILE A 164 5.45 -12.20 -29.44
CA ILE A 164 6.62 -12.13 -30.33
C ILE A 164 7.61 -11.07 -29.89
N GLU A 165 7.11 -9.91 -29.42
CA GLU A 165 7.97 -8.84 -28.92
C GLU A 165 8.66 -9.23 -27.62
N GLU A 166 7.93 -9.83 -26.67
CA GLU A 166 8.50 -10.29 -25.41
C GLU A 166 9.54 -11.41 -25.63
N GLN A 167 9.29 -12.34 -26.54
CA GLN A 167 10.27 -13.35 -26.95
C GLN A 167 11.53 -12.74 -27.58
N ARG A 168 11.36 -11.69 -28.41
CA ARG A 168 12.49 -10.99 -29.02
C ARG A 168 13.34 -10.28 -27.96
N LYS A 169 12.68 -9.62 -26.99
CA LYS A 169 13.36 -8.98 -25.86
C LYS A 169 14.17 -10.00 -25.06
N LEU A 170 13.55 -11.11 -24.68
CA LEU A 170 14.23 -12.17 -23.92
C LEU A 170 15.43 -12.76 -24.67
N LYS A 171 15.27 -13.07 -25.96
CA LYS A 171 16.39 -13.56 -26.82
C LYS A 171 17.52 -12.56 -26.97
N GLY A 172 17.22 -11.27 -26.94
CA GLY A 172 18.21 -10.20 -27.05
C GLY A 172 19.02 -9.93 -25.78
N LEU A 173 18.63 -10.52 -24.64
CA LEU A 173 19.36 -10.36 -23.40
C LEU A 173 20.66 -11.19 -23.40
N PRO A 174 21.73 -10.73 -22.73
CA PRO A 174 22.92 -11.54 -22.49
C PRO A 174 22.60 -12.81 -21.68
N ASN A 175 23.37 -13.87 -21.90
CA ASN A 175 23.17 -15.12 -21.14
C ASN A 175 23.50 -14.99 -19.65
N GLU A 176 24.36 -14.03 -19.33
CA GLU A 176 24.80 -13.73 -17.95
C GLU A 176 23.83 -12.76 -17.26
N THR A 177 22.53 -12.99 -17.44
CA THR A 177 21.46 -12.20 -16.78
C THR A 177 20.47 -13.11 -16.07
N VAL A 178 19.88 -12.56 -15.01
CA VAL A 178 18.69 -13.10 -14.35
C VAL A 178 17.51 -12.20 -14.70
N VAL A 179 16.35 -12.82 -14.85
CA VAL A 179 15.16 -12.12 -15.30
C VAL A 179 13.97 -12.45 -14.40
N GLU A 180 13.11 -11.46 -14.22
CA GLU A 180 11.75 -11.63 -13.71
C GLU A 180 10.82 -11.84 -14.92
N ALA A 181 9.90 -12.79 -14.83
CA ALA A 181 8.89 -13.00 -15.85
C ALA A 181 7.52 -13.28 -15.26
N TYR A 182 6.50 -12.72 -15.89
CA TYR A 182 5.09 -12.91 -15.57
C TYR A 182 4.53 -13.93 -16.54
N LEU A 183 4.07 -15.06 -16.04
CA LEU A 183 3.57 -16.20 -16.83
C LEU A 183 2.08 -16.32 -16.63
N SER A 184 1.31 -16.24 -17.69
CA SER A 184 -0.13 -16.53 -17.68
C SER A 184 -0.37 -17.91 -18.31
N PHE A 185 -1.25 -18.69 -17.70
CA PHE A 185 -1.51 -20.07 -18.11
C PHE A 185 -2.68 -20.21 -19.08
N ASN A 186 -2.73 -21.36 -19.74
CA ASN A 186 -3.83 -21.74 -20.62
C ASN A 186 -5.02 -22.36 -19.90
N ASP A 187 -4.85 -22.72 -18.62
CA ASP A 187 -5.85 -23.32 -17.73
C ASP A 187 -5.52 -22.94 -16.28
N LEU A 188 -6.32 -23.40 -15.33
CA LEU A 188 -6.15 -23.20 -13.89
C LEU A 188 -5.40 -24.38 -13.29
N TYR A 189 -4.29 -24.12 -12.60
CA TYR A 189 -3.44 -25.12 -11.96
C TYR A 189 -3.36 -24.90 -10.45
N THR A 190 -3.00 -25.95 -9.69
CA THR A 190 -2.56 -25.74 -8.30
C THR A 190 -1.15 -25.16 -8.28
N VAL A 191 -0.80 -24.42 -7.23
CA VAL A 191 0.54 -23.81 -7.12
C VAL A 191 1.61 -24.91 -7.09
N ASP A 192 1.36 -26.04 -6.40
CA ASP A 192 2.27 -27.18 -6.35
C ASP A 192 2.54 -27.77 -7.74
N GLN A 193 1.50 -27.92 -8.58
CA GLN A 193 1.67 -28.37 -9.96
C GLN A 193 2.60 -27.43 -10.74
N VAL A 194 2.41 -26.12 -10.58
CA VAL A 194 3.25 -25.11 -11.26
C VAL A 194 4.70 -25.22 -10.81
N VAL A 195 4.95 -25.26 -9.51
CA VAL A 195 6.32 -25.39 -8.96
C VAL A 195 7.02 -26.65 -9.45
N GLN A 196 6.31 -27.78 -9.50
CA GLN A 196 6.86 -29.05 -10.01
C GLN A 196 7.26 -28.99 -11.50
N HIS A 197 6.59 -28.18 -12.31
CA HIS A 197 6.90 -28.03 -13.73
C HIS A 197 8.00 -26.98 -14.02
N MET A 198 8.46 -26.26 -13.00
CA MET A 198 9.41 -25.16 -13.13
C MET A 198 10.60 -25.27 -12.15
N PRO A 199 11.32 -26.43 -12.12
CA PRO A 199 12.31 -26.70 -11.08
C PRO A 199 13.58 -25.84 -11.15
N ASN A 200 13.84 -25.20 -12.30
CA ASN A 200 15.08 -24.45 -12.55
C ASN A 200 14.93 -22.93 -12.37
N VAL A 201 13.75 -22.48 -11.95
CA VAL A 201 13.46 -21.07 -11.66
C VAL A 201 12.73 -20.96 -10.33
N ASP A 202 12.77 -19.81 -9.70
CA ASP A 202 11.99 -19.53 -8.51
C ASP A 202 10.62 -18.99 -8.88
N VAL A 203 9.56 -19.67 -8.43
CA VAL A 203 8.20 -19.14 -8.47
C VAL A 203 8.04 -18.23 -7.26
N THR A 204 8.05 -16.93 -7.45
CA THR A 204 8.04 -15.95 -6.35
C THR A 204 6.64 -15.59 -5.88
N TRP A 205 5.66 -15.53 -6.79
CA TRP A 205 4.30 -15.12 -6.47
C TRP A 205 3.29 -15.80 -7.40
N ALA A 206 2.10 -16.13 -6.86
CA ALA A 206 1.04 -16.79 -7.61
C ALA A 206 -0.24 -15.94 -7.62
N ALA A 207 -0.77 -15.67 -8.83
CA ALA A 207 -2.06 -15.02 -9.00
C ALA A 207 -3.18 -16.04 -8.82
N ILE A 208 -4.04 -15.83 -7.84
CA ILE A 208 -5.10 -16.78 -7.49
C ILE A 208 -6.40 -16.42 -8.19
N TYR A 209 -7.01 -17.45 -8.79
CA TYR A 209 -8.34 -17.33 -9.34
C TYR A 209 -9.37 -17.24 -8.23
N THR A 210 -10.18 -16.19 -8.25
CA THR A 210 -11.12 -15.86 -7.19
C THR A 210 -12.56 -15.70 -7.68
N GLY A 211 -12.82 -16.13 -8.93
CA GLY A 211 -14.15 -16.10 -9.54
C GLY A 211 -14.51 -14.78 -10.23
N VAL A 212 -13.68 -13.74 -10.15
CA VAL A 212 -13.94 -12.43 -10.75
C VAL A 212 -13.03 -12.11 -11.95
N GLU A 213 -12.00 -12.91 -12.18
CA GLU A 213 -10.99 -12.66 -13.21
C GLU A 213 -11.42 -13.09 -14.62
N ASP A 214 -12.49 -13.84 -14.78
CA ASP A 214 -12.94 -14.39 -16.07
C ASP A 214 -13.16 -13.33 -17.14
N THR A 215 -13.77 -12.22 -16.76
CA THR A 215 -14.10 -11.12 -17.68
C THR A 215 -13.04 -10.03 -17.72
N MET A 216 -12.09 -10.06 -16.79
CA MET A 216 -11.11 -8.99 -16.54
C MET A 216 -11.74 -7.61 -16.23
N LEU A 217 -13.05 -7.54 -16.14
CA LEU A 217 -13.82 -6.36 -15.76
C LEU A 217 -14.73 -6.70 -14.59
N SER A 218 -14.69 -5.90 -13.56
CA SER A 218 -15.65 -5.99 -12.46
C SER A 218 -17.05 -5.60 -12.92
N ALA A 219 -18.05 -5.86 -12.09
CA ALA A 219 -19.45 -5.45 -12.33
C ALA A 219 -19.58 -3.94 -12.63
N ASN A 220 -18.67 -3.12 -12.13
CA ASN A 220 -18.61 -1.67 -12.33
C ASN A 220 -17.80 -1.24 -13.57
N GLY A 221 -17.36 -2.19 -14.42
CA GLY A 221 -16.56 -1.92 -15.61
C GLY A 221 -15.10 -1.53 -15.34
N ASN A 222 -14.63 -1.65 -14.10
CA ASN A 222 -13.23 -1.46 -13.76
C ASN A 222 -12.44 -2.73 -14.09
N VAL A 223 -11.17 -2.56 -14.44
CA VAL A 223 -10.26 -3.67 -14.67
C VAL A 223 -10.05 -4.44 -13.35
N VAL A 224 -10.28 -5.74 -13.39
CA VAL A 224 -10.02 -6.65 -12.27
C VAL A 224 -8.52 -6.83 -12.12
N SER A 225 -8.01 -6.51 -10.94
CA SER A 225 -6.60 -6.67 -10.64
C SER A 225 -6.31 -8.06 -10.09
N PRO A 226 -5.17 -8.66 -10.46
CA PRO A 226 -4.74 -9.91 -9.86
C PRO A 226 -4.53 -9.72 -8.36
N ILE A 227 -4.96 -10.70 -7.58
CA ILE A 227 -4.55 -10.88 -6.20
C ILE A 227 -3.94 -12.26 -6.03
N GLY A 228 -3.06 -12.39 -5.04
CA GLY A 228 -2.34 -13.63 -4.83
C GLY A 228 -1.43 -13.60 -3.63
N TYR A 229 -0.45 -14.50 -3.61
CA TYR A 229 0.45 -14.62 -2.47
C TYR A 229 1.85 -15.05 -2.90
N PRO A 230 2.90 -14.73 -2.08
CA PRO A 230 4.25 -15.20 -2.31
C PRO A 230 4.34 -16.71 -2.15
N VAL A 231 4.96 -17.40 -3.10
CA VAL A 231 5.13 -18.86 -3.09
C VAL A 231 6.37 -19.25 -2.29
N GLN A 232 7.45 -18.47 -2.41
CA GLN A 232 8.67 -18.69 -1.65
C GLN A 232 8.52 -18.27 -0.18
N PRO A 233 9.21 -18.93 0.76
CA PRO A 233 9.25 -18.49 2.14
C PRO A 233 9.83 -17.09 2.27
N ASP A 234 9.08 -16.17 2.83
CA ASP A 234 9.54 -14.82 3.15
C ASP A 234 9.94 -14.76 4.63
N GLN A 235 11.19 -14.44 4.88
CA GLN A 235 11.77 -14.38 6.24
C GLN A 235 11.77 -12.96 6.82
N THR A 236 11.27 -11.97 6.09
CA THR A 236 11.20 -10.60 6.60
C THR A 236 10.23 -10.50 7.78
N ASN A 237 10.53 -9.63 8.73
CA ASN A 237 9.75 -9.56 9.97
C ASN A 237 8.32 -9.07 9.77
N TRP A 238 8.07 -8.29 8.72
CA TRP A 238 6.74 -7.77 8.36
C TRP A 238 5.94 -8.65 7.42
N SER A 239 6.54 -9.74 6.94
CA SER A 239 5.82 -10.65 6.09
C SER A 239 4.76 -11.39 6.90
N PRO A 240 3.48 -11.31 6.53
CA PRO A 240 2.44 -12.13 7.14
C PRO A 240 2.63 -13.62 6.80
N PHE A 241 3.53 -13.94 5.87
CA PHE A 241 3.86 -15.31 5.47
C PHE A 241 5.05 -15.89 6.23
N LYS A 242 5.75 -15.09 7.05
CA LYS A 242 6.88 -15.55 7.85
C LYS A 242 6.46 -16.70 8.78
N GLY A 243 7.10 -17.85 8.61
CA GLY A 243 6.82 -19.04 9.42
C GLY A 243 5.43 -19.65 9.21
N ALA A 244 4.71 -19.23 8.15
CA ALA A 244 3.42 -19.79 7.81
C ALA A 244 3.55 -21.29 7.43
N THR A 245 2.68 -22.13 7.98
CA THR A 245 2.61 -23.55 7.62
C THR A 245 1.89 -23.78 6.28
N SER A 246 1.03 -22.85 5.89
CA SER A 246 0.33 -22.84 4.61
C SER A 246 0.14 -21.40 4.14
N HIS A 247 0.72 -21.04 3.00
CA HIS A 247 0.55 -19.73 2.38
C HIS A 247 -0.90 -19.52 1.89
N GLU A 248 -1.59 -20.56 1.46
CA GLU A 248 -3.01 -20.49 1.08
C GLU A 248 -3.90 -20.08 2.24
N GLN A 249 -3.71 -20.71 3.42
CA GLN A 249 -4.48 -20.37 4.62
C GLN A 249 -4.16 -18.97 5.12
N THR A 250 -2.89 -18.58 5.06
CA THR A 250 -2.46 -17.22 5.41
C THR A 250 -3.07 -16.20 4.46
N PHE A 251 -3.05 -16.45 3.15
CA PHE A 251 -3.69 -15.60 2.16
C PHE A 251 -5.19 -15.40 2.44
N LEU A 252 -5.92 -16.49 2.69
CA LEU A 252 -7.35 -16.38 3.04
C LEU A 252 -7.57 -15.60 4.34
N SER A 253 -6.70 -15.77 5.33
CA SER A 253 -6.75 -15.00 6.59
C SER A 253 -6.51 -13.51 6.35
N ILE A 254 -5.56 -13.16 5.50
CA ILE A 254 -5.29 -11.77 5.08
C ILE A 254 -6.53 -11.18 4.40
N LEU A 255 -7.14 -11.87 3.44
CA LEU A 255 -8.34 -11.35 2.78
C LEU A 255 -9.50 -11.14 3.78
N ASN A 256 -9.70 -12.07 4.73
CA ASN A 256 -10.71 -11.92 5.78
C ASN A 256 -10.41 -10.72 6.71
N PHE A 257 -9.15 -10.41 6.99
CA PHE A 257 -8.76 -9.22 7.73
C PHE A 257 -9.00 -7.94 6.91
N LEU A 258 -8.57 -7.93 5.66
CA LEU A 258 -8.64 -6.75 4.80
C LEU A 258 -10.08 -6.36 4.42
N VAL A 259 -11.04 -7.30 4.45
CA VAL A 259 -12.44 -6.99 4.13
C VAL A 259 -13.05 -5.96 5.08
N ASP A 260 -12.60 -5.92 6.33
CA ASP A 260 -13.03 -4.93 7.31
C ASP A 260 -12.39 -3.53 7.07
N TYR A 261 -11.36 -3.48 6.23
CA TYR A 261 -10.61 -2.28 5.86
C TYR A 261 -10.56 -2.07 4.34
N GLU A 262 -11.52 -2.62 3.59
CA GLU A 262 -11.47 -2.70 2.13
C GLU A 262 -11.28 -1.33 1.46
N GLU A 263 -11.89 -0.28 1.99
CA GLU A 263 -11.71 1.09 1.48
C GLU A 263 -10.25 1.55 1.61
N THR A 264 -9.65 1.32 2.78
CA THR A 264 -8.23 1.67 3.03
C THR A 264 -7.30 0.80 2.20
N ALA A 265 -7.54 -0.51 2.13
CA ALA A 265 -6.77 -1.45 1.32
C ALA A 265 -6.82 -1.09 -0.17
N THR A 266 -8.00 -0.75 -0.69
CA THR A 266 -8.18 -0.28 -2.07
C THR A 266 -7.41 1.02 -2.33
N ALA A 267 -7.44 1.97 -1.38
CA ALA A 267 -6.69 3.21 -1.50
C ALA A 267 -5.17 3.00 -1.44
N VAL A 268 -4.69 2.06 -0.61
CA VAL A 268 -3.27 1.68 -0.52
C VAL A 268 -2.81 0.99 -1.79
N SER A 269 -3.56 0.00 -2.29
CA SER A 269 -3.28 -0.64 -3.57
C SER A 269 -3.38 0.38 -4.71
N ALA A 270 -2.81 0.09 -5.85
CA ALA A 270 -3.00 0.92 -7.05
C ALA A 270 -4.31 0.61 -7.79
N HIS A 271 -5.17 -0.20 -7.20
CA HIS A 271 -6.36 -0.75 -7.83
C HIS A 271 -7.61 0.10 -7.54
N LYS A 272 -8.59 0.03 -8.44
CA LYS A 272 -9.83 0.78 -8.29
C LYS A 272 -10.85 0.06 -7.41
N ASN A 273 -10.76 -1.27 -7.35
CA ASN A 273 -11.67 -2.12 -6.59
C ASN A 273 -10.97 -3.44 -6.26
N LEU A 274 -11.14 -3.94 -5.07
CA LEU A 274 -10.59 -5.22 -4.63
C LEU A 274 -11.63 -6.34 -4.61
N ASP A 275 -12.92 -6.02 -4.49
CA ASP A 275 -14.04 -6.99 -4.47
C ASP A 275 -13.83 -8.14 -3.47
N LEU A 276 -13.29 -7.81 -2.26
CA LEU A 276 -12.79 -8.82 -1.32
C LEU A 276 -13.88 -9.77 -0.84
N LYS A 277 -15.11 -9.28 -0.61
CA LYS A 277 -16.23 -10.13 -0.17
C LYS A 277 -16.59 -11.19 -1.19
N GLU A 278 -16.64 -10.83 -2.46
CA GLU A 278 -16.96 -11.74 -3.56
C GLU A 278 -15.87 -12.79 -3.72
N ARG A 279 -14.61 -12.35 -3.70
CA ARG A 279 -13.43 -13.23 -3.78
C ARG A 279 -13.36 -14.24 -2.63
N ILE A 280 -13.57 -13.79 -1.39
CA ILE A 280 -13.60 -14.67 -0.20
C ILE A 280 -14.75 -15.67 -0.31
N HIS A 281 -15.91 -15.24 -0.79
CA HIS A 281 -17.05 -16.12 -0.98
C HIS A 281 -16.73 -17.26 -1.95
N TYR A 282 -16.10 -16.95 -3.07
CA TYR A 282 -15.63 -17.94 -4.03
C TYR A 282 -14.60 -18.90 -3.43
N LEU A 283 -13.56 -18.37 -2.79
CA LEU A 283 -12.46 -19.15 -2.21
C LEU A 283 -12.89 -20.10 -1.08
N LYS A 284 -13.99 -19.82 -0.39
CA LYS A 284 -14.56 -20.71 0.63
C LYS A 284 -15.29 -21.92 0.05
N GLN A 285 -15.60 -21.89 -1.24
CA GLN A 285 -16.40 -22.93 -1.90
C GLN A 285 -15.59 -23.74 -2.92
N HIS A 286 -14.40 -23.27 -3.29
CA HIS A 286 -13.59 -23.87 -4.34
C HIS A 286 -12.15 -24.02 -3.88
N ASP A 287 -11.46 -25.04 -4.40
CA ASP A 287 -10.02 -25.20 -4.21
C ASP A 287 -9.26 -24.03 -4.83
N MET A 288 -8.20 -23.59 -4.17
CA MET A 288 -7.35 -22.53 -4.70
C MET A 288 -6.60 -22.98 -5.93
N LYS A 289 -6.72 -22.20 -7.00
CA LYS A 289 -6.00 -22.41 -8.26
C LYS A 289 -5.39 -21.10 -8.74
N THR A 290 -4.26 -21.21 -9.39
CA THR A 290 -3.57 -20.09 -10.01
C THR A 290 -3.80 -20.09 -11.50
N TYR A 291 -3.95 -18.88 -12.08
CA TYR A 291 -4.01 -18.65 -13.51
C TYR A 291 -2.73 -18.05 -14.09
N GLY A 292 -1.76 -17.76 -13.22
CA GLY A 292 -0.46 -17.24 -13.60
C GLY A 292 0.44 -17.01 -12.41
N VAL A 293 1.73 -16.92 -12.66
CA VAL A 293 2.75 -16.75 -11.64
C VAL A 293 3.80 -15.72 -12.06
N VAL A 294 4.52 -15.20 -11.07
CA VAL A 294 5.78 -14.49 -11.29
C VAL A 294 6.91 -15.44 -10.97
N VAL A 295 7.88 -15.50 -11.87
CA VAL A 295 9.09 -16.31 -11.72
C VAL A 295 10.33 -15.44 -11.83
N THR A 296 11.43 -15.88 -11.19
CA THR A 296 12.75 -15.31 -11.42
C THR A 296 13.79 -16.41 -11.61
N GLY A 297 14.80 -16.15 -12.41
CA GLY A 297 15.87 -17.12 -12.65
C GLY A 297 16.77 -16.74 -13.83
N PRO A 298 17.75 -17.62 -14.16
CA PRO A 298 18.61 -17.44 -15.32
C PRO A 298 17.81 -17.24 -16.62
N LYS A 299 18.25 -16.31 -17.43
CA LYS A 299 17.64 -16.01 -18.74
C LYS A 299 17.40 -17.27 -19.56
N ALA A 300 18.37 -18.18 -19.61
CA ALA A 300 18.25 -19.43 -20.39
C ALA A 300 17.14 -20.36 -19.87
N GLU A 301 16.98 -20.45 -18.55
CA GLU A 301 15.93 -21.28 -17.93
C GLU A 301 14.55 -20.65 -18.15
N VAL A 302 14.42 -19.34 -17.99
CA VAL A 302 13.16 -18.62 -18.27
C VAL A 302 12.79 -18.73 -19.76
N GLU A 303 13.76 -18.70 -20.68
CA GLU A 303 13.52 -18.89 -22.12
C GLU A 303 12.93 -20.30 -22.42
N GLN A 304 13.40 -21.34 -21.73
CA GLN A 304 12.88 -22.71 -21.90
C GLN A 304 11.42 -22.85 -21.45
N LEU A 305 10.96 -22.04 -20.47
CA LEU A 305 9.58 -22.06 -20.00
C LEU A 305 8.57 -21.81 -21.14
N GLN A 306 8.96 -21.07 -22.17
CA GLN A 306 8.09 -20.79 -23.32
C GLN A 306 7.68 -22.07 -24.07
N SER A 307 8.42 -23.18 -23.93
CA SER A 307 8.11 -24.46 -24.53
C SER A 307 7.07 -25.28 -23.75
N LEU A 308 6.77 -24.87 -22.51
CA LEU A 308 5.78 -25.55 -21.69
C LEU A 308 4.36 -25.25 -22.22
N THR A 309 3.62 -26.31 -22.50
CA THR A 309 2.26 -26.22 -23.05
C THR A 309 1.28 -25.49 -22.13
N MET A 310 1.54 -25.46 -20.85
CA MET A 310 0.72 -24.76 -19.86
C MET A 310 0.84 -23.22 -19.96
N ILE A 311 1.93 -22.69 -20.54
CA ILE A 311 2.14 -21.24 -20.64
C ILE A 311 1.46 -20.69 -21.89
N LYS A 312 0.53 -19.79 -21.70
CA LYS A 312 -0.18 -19.08 -22.75
C LYS A 312 0.52 -17.77 -23.13
N HIS A 313 0.93 -16.98 -22.13
CA HIS A 313 1.59 -15.70 -22.33
C HIS A 313 2.74 -15.55 -21.35
N MET A 314 3.79 -14.86 -21.79
CA MET A 314 4.92 -14.45 -20.97
C MET A 314 5.15 -12.95 -21.19
N LYS A 315 5.35 -12.22 -20.09
CA LYS A 315 5.81 -10.82 -20.11
C LYS A 315 7.06 -10.69 -19.27
N LEU A 316 8.10 -10.07 -19.83
CA LEU A 316 9.32 -9.79 -19.10
C LEU A 316 9.08 -8.67 -18.09
N GLY A 317 9.58 -8.89 -16.87
CA GLY A 317 9.72 -7.92 -15.82
C GLY A 317 11.12 -7.30 -15.80
N GLU A 318 11.69 -7.24 -14.61
CA GLU A 318 13.01 -6.69 -14.35
C GLU A 318 14.12 -7.66 -14.79
N VAL A 319 15.26 -7.07 -15.17
CA VAL A 319 16.46 -7.81 -15.59
C VAL A 319 17.65 -7.30 -14.79
N LYS A 320 18.46 -8.22 -14.26
CA LYS A 320 19.70 -7.91 -13.52
C LYS A 320 20.87 -8.70 -14.07
N LEU A 321 22.08 -8.25 -13.77
CA LEU A 321 23.28 -9.03 -14.01
C LEU A 321 23.25 -10.30 -13.16
N TRP A 322 24.08 -11.28 -13.54
CA TRP A 322 24.11 -12.59 -12.90
C TRP A 322 24.31 -12.50 -11.38
N ASN A 323 23.36 -13.01 -10.63
CA ASN A 323 23.36 -13.15 -9.18
C ASN A 323 22.78 -14.50 -8.73
N TRP A 324 22.77 -15.49 -9.62
CA TRP A 324 22.20 -16.82 -9.38
C TRP A 324 23.26 -17.78 -8.86
N VAL A 325 23.08 -18.36 -7.68
CA VAL A 325 24.11 -19.09 -6.93
C VAL A 325 23.73 -20.56 -6.69
N ARG A 326 22.82 -21.13 -7.44
CA ARG A 326 22.47 -22.56 -7.33
C ARG A 326 23.52 -23.47 -7.91
#